data_5382c0651958f116c43ef1b4841b5947
#
_entry.id   5382c0651958f116c43ef1b4841b5947
#
_cell.length_a   1.000
_cell.length_b   1.000
_cell.length_c   1.000
_cell.angle_alpha   90.00
_cell.angle_beta   90.00
_cell.angle_gamma   90.00
#
_symmetry.space_group_name_H-M   'P 1'
#
loop_
_entity.id
_entity.type
_entity.pdbx_description
1 polymer ?
#
loop_
_entity_poly.entity_id
_entity_poly.type
_entity_poly.pdbx_seq_one_letter_code
_entity_poly.pdbx_strand_id
1 'polypeptide(L)'
;RVGLVGHNGCGKSTLLKILAGKLARTGGRMTMGSTTRMGYYSQNQTETLDLGGTVLGELRRLSDPRTSEEELMSVLGLFMLGQGYFDRDIATLSGGERSRLALALLFLRRCNFLVLDEPTNHLDLPLIEWLEDYLTRSTATLLMVTHDRYFLDNVCNEIIEIDDQSVYSY
;
A
#
# COMPACT_ATOMS: atom_id res chain seq x y z
N ARG A 1 13.38 -5.12 -4.67
CA ARG A 1 12.47 -3.96 -4.51
C ARG A 1 12.62 -3.09 -5.74
N VAL A 2 11.53 -2.87 -6.45
CA VAL A 2 11.50 -2.23 -7.75
C VAL A 2 10.67 -0.95 -7.68
N GLY A 3 11.25 0.15 -8.12
CA GLY A 3 10.56 1.41 -8.35
C GLY A 3 10.13 1.53 -9.82
N LEU A 4 8.88 1.88 -10.05
CA LEU A 4 8.35 2.10 -11.39
C LEU A 4 8.20 3.60 -11.63
N VAL A 5 8.93 4.14 -12.59
CA VAL A 5 8.95 5.56 -12.92
C VAL A 5 8.48 5.79 -14.35
N GLY A 6 8.23 7.04 -14.70
CA GLY A 6 7.80 7.48 -16.03
C GLY A 6 6.89 8.71 -15.94
N HIS A 7 6.64 9.37 -17.05
CA HIS A 7 5.80 10.57 -17.08
C HIS A 7 4.34 10.28 -16.68
N ASN A 8 3.58 11.33 -16.34
CA ASN A 8 2.17 11.17 -16.02
C ASN A 8 1.39 10.67 -17.23
N GLY A 9 0.53 9.66 -17.02
CA GLY A 9 -0.26 9.05 -18.08
C GLY A 9 0.42 7.92 -18.85
N CYS A 10 1.72 7.60 -18.62
CA CYS A 10 2.40 6.50 -19.31
C CYS A 10 1.91 5.09 -18.93
N GLY A 11 1.00 4.96 -17.96
CA GLY A 11 0.37 3.68 -17.64
C GLY A 11 0.85 2.99 -16.37
N LYS A 12 1.66 3.63 -15.50
CA LYS A 12 2.17 3.06 -14.24
C LYS A 12 1.06 2.47 -13.37
N SER A 13 0.10 3.29 -12.96
CA SER A 13 -1.03 2.84 -12.13
C SER A 13 -1.92 1.83 -12.84
N THR A 14 -2.02 1.90 -14.16
CA THR A 14 -2.73 0.90 -14.98
C THR A 14 -2.06 -0.45 -14.87
N LEU A 15 -0.72 -0.49 -15.00
CA LEU A 15 0.06 -1.72 -14.83
C LEU A 15 -0.11 -2.28 -13.43
N LEU A 16 -0.02 -1.45 -12.38
CA LEU A 16 -0.23 -1.91 -10.99
C LEU A 16 -1.64 -2.47 -10.78
N LYS A 17 -2.68 -1.85 -11.35
CA LYS A 17 -4.06 -2.35 -11.29
C LYS A 17 -4.24 -3.68 -12.00
N ILE A 18 -3.57 -3.89 -13.15
CA ILE A 18 -3.57 -5.17 -13.88
C ILE A 18 -2.91 -6.25 -13.03
N LEU A 19 -1.74 -5.98 -12.46
CA LEU A 19 -1.03 -6.90 -11.57
C LEU A 19 -1.87 -7.27 -10.35
N ALA A 20 -2.57 -6.31 -9.78
CA ALA A 20 -3.47 -6.50 -8.64
C ALA A 20 -4.81 -7.20 -9.01
N GLY A 21 -5.04 -7.53 -10.28
CA GLY A 21 -6.29 -8.13 -10.73
C GLY A 21 -7.50 -7.19 -10.69
N LYS A 22 -7.26 -5.88 -10.55
CA LYS A 22 -8.31 -4.85 -10.51
C LYS A 22 -8.71 -4.37 -11.91
N LEU A 23 -7.88 -4.62 -12.90
CA LEU A 23 -8.14 -4.30 -14.30
C LEU A 23 -7.78 -5.50 -15.17
N ALA A 24 -8.65 -5.81 -16.14
CA ALA A 24 -8.37 -6.87 -17.10
C ALA A 24 -7.22 -6.46 -18.02
N ARG A 25 -6.29 -7.39 -18.26
CA ARG A 25 -5.23 -7.19 -19.26
C ARG A 25 -5.80 -7.34 -20.69
N THR A 26 -5.26 -6.59 -21.62
CA THR A 26 -5.59 -6.66 -23.04
C THR A 26 -4.71 -7.67 -23.80
N GLY A 27 -3.58 -8.09 -23.22
CA GLY A 27 -2.65 -9.03 -23.84
C GLY A 27 -1.55 -9.47 -22.87
N GLY A 28 -0.57 -10.21 -23.38
CA GLY A 28 0.57 -10.70 -22.62
C GLY A 28 0.26 -11.88 -21.70
N ARG A 29 1.27 -12.32 -20.95
CA ARG A 29 1.15 -13.41 -19.97
C ARG A 29 1.57 -12.88 -18.60
N MET A 30 0.83 -13.24 -17.57
CA MET A 30 1.18 -13.00 -16.17
C MET A 30 1.05 -14.32 -15.41
N THR A 31 2.09 -14.65 -14.66
CA THR A 31 2.10 -15.86 -13.82
C THR A 31 2.50 -15.46 -12.41
N MET A 32 1.65 -15.79 -11.45
CA MET A 32 1.93 -15.60 -10.03
C MET A 32 2.43 -16.91 -9.44
N GLY A 33 3.43 -16.81 -8.58
CA GLY A 33 3.88 -17.97 -7.80
C GLY A 33 2.77 -18.49 -6.87
N SER A 34 2.71 -19.79 -6.66
CA SER A 34 1.67 -20.45 -5.85
C SER A 34 1.65 -19.98 -4.38
N THR A 35 2.78 -19.51 -3.87
CA THR A 35 2.92 -19.01 -2.49
C THR A 35 2.79 -17.48 -2.38
N THR A 36 2.54 -16.79 -3.51
CA THR A 36 2.45 -15.33 -3.52
C THR A 36 1.18 -14.84 -2.82
N ARG A 37 1.37 -14.05 -1.78
CA ARG A 37 0.33 -13.30 -1.09
C ARG A 37 0.52 -11.82 -1.40
N MET A 38 -0.22 -11.34 -2.41
CA MET A 38 -0.10 -9.95 -2.85
C MET A 38 -0.96 -9.03 -2.00
N GLY A 39 -0.36 -7.91 -1.58
CA GLY A 39 -1.03 -6.74 -1.05
C GLY A 39 -0.94 -5.61 -2.05
N TYR A 40 -2.06 -4.96 -2.32
CA TYR A 40 -2.13 -3.80 -3.20
C TYR A 40 -2.63 -2.59 -2.44
N TYR A 41 -1.88 -1.51 -2.50
CA TYR A 41 -2.28 -0.19 -2.02
C TYR A 41 -2.37 0.77 -3.20
N SER A 42 -3.48 1.49 -3.30
CA SER A 42 -3.66 2.56 -4.29
C SER A 42 -4.12 3.84 -3.61
N GLN A 43 -3.86 4.95 -4.24
CA GLN A 43 -4.28 6.27 -3.79
C GLN A 43 -5.81 6.35 -3.49
N ASN A 44 -6.63 5.57 -4.21
CA ASN A 44 -8.09 5.51 -4.03
C ASN A 44 -8.55 4.37 -3.12
N GLN A 45 -7.65 3.71 -2.40
CA GLN A 45 -8.02 2.56 -1.56
C GLN A 45 -8.91 2.93 -0.37
N THR A 46 -8.95 4.20 0.00
CA THR A 46 -9.88 4.71 1.00
C THR A 46 -11.35 4.54 0.61
N GLU A 47 -11.65 4.37 -0.70
CA GLU A 47 -12.99 4.11 -1.21
C GLU A 47 -13.50 2.70 -0.86
N THR A 48 -12.62 1.78 -0.46
CA THR A 48 -12.99 0.40 -0.09
C THR A 48 -13.30 0.24 1.40
N LEU A 49 -13.08 1.29 2.20
CA LEU A 49 -13.39 1.29 3.63
C LEU A 49 -14.90 1.41 3.84
N ASP A 50 -15.43 0.64 4.80
CA ASP A 50 -16.82 0.79 5.21
C ASP A 50 -16.99 2.06 6.06
N LEU A 51 -17.51 3.11 5.44
CA LEU A 51 -17.70 4.41 6.11
C LEU A 51 -18.70 4.34 7.27
N GLY A 52 -19.55 3.32 7.35
CA GLY A 52 -20.50 3.11 8.45
C GLY A 52 -19.90 2.37 9.65
N GLY A 53 -18.65 1.92 9.52
CA GLY A 53 -17.94 1.21 10.58
C GLY A 53 -17.01 2.10 11.40
N THR A 54 -16.52 1.56 12.52
CA THR A 54 -15.47 2.18 13.33
C THR A 54 -14.09 1.73 12.89
N VAL A 55 -13.04 2.50 13.25
CA VAL A 55 -11.65 2.22 12.89
C VAL A 55 -11.24 0.80 13.34
N LEU A 56 -11.42 0.47 14.61
CA LEU A 56 -11.06 -0.87 15.12
C LEU A 56 -11.99 -1.96 14.57
N GLY A 57 -13.28 -1.64 14.38
CA GLY A 57 -14.26 -2.55 13.80
C GLY A 57 -13.89 -2.96 12.37
N GLU A 58 -13.42 -2.02 11.56
CA GLU A 58 -12.96 -2.29 10.19
C GLU A 58 -11.69 -3.15 10.14
N LEU A 59 -10.72 -2.87 11.02
CA LEU A 59 -9.57 -3.74 11.14
C LEU A 59 -9.97 -5.18 11.49
N ARG A 60 -10.85 -5.33 12.47
CA ARG A 60 -11.36 -6.64 12.88
C ARG A 60 -12.10 -7.35 11.75
N ARG A 61 -12.91 -6.62 11.00
CA ARG A 61 -13.68 -7.16 9.86
C ARG A 61 -12.78 -7.68 8.72
N LEU A 62 -11.66 -7.02 8.46
CA LEU A 62 -10.78 -7.29 7.30
C LEU A 62 -9.53 -8.09 7.66
N SER A 63 -9.28 -8.36 8.94
CA SER A 63 -8.14 -9.14 9.42
C SER A 63 -8.44 -10.64 9.47
N ASP A 64 -7.37 -11.45 9.59
CA ASP A 64 -7.53 -12.88 9.91
C ASP A 64 -8.26 -13.01 11.27
N PRO A 65 -9.30 -13.86 11.40
CA PRO A 65 -10.00 -14.08 12.66
C PRO A 65 -9.11 -14.50 13.84
N ARG A 66 -7.89 -14.95 13.56
CA ARG A 66 -6.90 -15.34 14.58
C ARG A 66 -6.07 -14.17 15.10
N THR A 67 -6.17 -13.00 14.47
CA THR A 67 -5.44 -11.78 14.89
C THR A 67 -6.02 -11.31 16.22
N SER A 68 -5.16 -11.18 17.23
CA SER A 68 -5.60 -10.71 18.55
C SER A 68 -5.97 -9.23 18.52
N GLU A 69 -6.84 -8.82 19.43
CA GLU A 69 -7.23 -7.42 19.55
C GLU A 69 -6.03 -6.52 19.90
N GLU A 70 -5.12 -7.03 20.71
CA GLU A 70 -3.86 -6.35 21.05
C GLU A 70 -3.00 -6.11 19.80
N GLU A 71 -2.94 -7.07 18.88
CA GLU A 71 -2.20 -6.91 17.60
C GLU A 71 -2.88 -5.85 16.72
N LEU A 72 -4.22 -5.85 16.65
CA LEU A 72 -4.96 -4.83 15.89
C LEU A 72 -4.70 -3.42 16.44
N MET A 73 -4.79 -3.26 17.77
CA MET A 73 -4.53 -1.98 18.44
C MET A 73 -3.08 -1.53 18.30
N SER A 74 -2.13 -2.48 18.38
CA SER A 74 -0.72 -2.21 18.20
C SER A 74 -0.42 -1.70 16.79
N VAL A 75 -0.99 -2.34 15.78
CA VAL A 75 -0.83 -1.89 14.39
C VAL A 75 -1.45 -0.51 14.18
N LEU A 76 -2.65 -0.24 14.71
CA LEU A 76 -3.24 1.11 14.66
C LEU A 76 -2.32 2.15 15.30
N GLY A 77 -1.71 1.82 16.43
CA GLY A 77 -0.75 2.71 17.09
C GLY A 77 0.46 3.05 16.23
N LEU A 78 1.01 2.07 15.47
CA LEU A 78 2.11 2.29 14.52
C LEU A 78 1.75 3.29 13.43
N PHE A 79 0.48 3.31 13.00
CA PHE A 79 -0.04 4.25 12.01
C PHE A 79 -0.63 5.52 12.62
N MET A 80 -0.28 5.84 13.89
CA MET A 80 -0.76 7.04 14.61
C MET A 80 -2.29 7.11 14.73
N LEU A 81 -2.96 5.96 14.74
CA LEU A 81 -4.38 5.79 14.99
C LEU A 81 -4.60 5.10 16.34
N GLY A 82 -4.01 5.67 17.40
CA GLY A 82 -4.05 5.10 18.75
C GLY A 82 -5.43 5.13 19.40
N GLN A 83 -5.48 4.91 20.71
CA GLN A 83 -6.72 4.67 21.49
C GLN A 83 -7.86 5.66 21.23
N GLY A 84 -7.57 6.93 20.99
CA GLY A 84 -8.57 7.95 20.66
C GLY A 84 -9.28 7.78 19.31
N TYR A 85 -8.81 6.83 18.49
CA TYR A 85 -9.39 6.55 17.17
C TYR A 85 -10.20 5.26 17.11
N PHE A 86 -10.05 4.33 18.05
CA PHE A 86 -10.59 2.98 17.92
C PHE A 86 -12.10 2.95 17.66
N ASP A 87 -12.85 3.76 18.38
CA ASP A 87 -14.31 3.83 18.28
C ASP A 87 -14.81 4.97 17.37
N ARG A 88 -13.91 5.70 16.71
CA ARG A 88 -14.30 6.76 15.77
C ARG A 88 -14.86 6.18 14.50
N ASP A 89 -15.92 6.78 14.00
CA ASP A 89 -16.50 6.46 12.70
C ASP A 89 -15.52 6.80 11.57
N ILE A 90 -15.33 5.88 10.64
CA ILE A 90 -14.43 6.05 9.49
C ILE A 90 -14.87 7.25 8.63
N ALA A 91 -16.18 7.54 8.58
CA ALA A 91 -16.70 8.69 7.88
C ALA A 91 -16.16 10.02 8.41
N THR A 92 -15.80 10.11 9.70
CA THR A 92 -15.28 11.32 10.34
C THR A 92 -13.77 11.53 10.16
N LEU A 93 -13.07 10.55 9.64
CA LEU A 93 -11.63 10.61 9.41
C LEU A 93 -11.29 11.57 8.26
N SER A 94 -10.20 12.30 8.41
CA SER A 94 -9.58 13.05 7.31
C SER A 94 -9.05 12.10 6.21
N GLY A 95 -8.71 12.63 5.04
CA GLY A 95 -8.11 11.86 3.95
C GLY A 95 -6.81 11.16 4.38
N GLY A 96 -5.94 11.86 5.09
CA GLY A 96 -4.69 11.30 5.63
C GLY A 96 -4.91 10.20 6.67
N GLU A 97 -5.88 10.36 7.58
CA GLU A 97 -6.25 9.33 8.55
C GLU A 97 -6.81 8.08 7.88
N ARG A 98 -7.60 8.23 6.81
CA ARG A 98 -8.08 7.09 6.01
C ARG A 98 -6.94 6.38 5.27
N SER A 99 -5.98 7.13 4.73
CA SER A 99 -4.78 6.57 4.10
C SER A 99 -3.96 5.74 5.09
N ARG A 100 -3.77 6.23 6.32
CA ARG A 100 -3.11 5.49 7.40
C ARG A 100 -3.86 4.22 7.78
N LEU A 101 -5.19 4.28 7.87
CA LEU A 101 -6.02 3.11 8.13
C LEU A 101 -5.90 2.06 7.02
N ALA A 102 -5.91 2.48 5.75
CA ALA A 102 -5.75 1.58 4.61
C ALA A 102 -4.36 0.90 4.59
N LEU A 103 -3.30 1.63 4.96
CA LEU A 103 -1.96 1.05 5.14
C LEU A 103 -1.93 0.06 6.30
N ALA A 104 -2.51 0.39 7.46
CA ALA A 104 -2.60 -0.51 8.61
C ALA A 104 -3.26 -1.84 8.23
N LEU A 105 -4.36 -1.79 7.47
CA LEU A 105 -5.04 -2.98 6.93
C LEU A 105 -4.15 -3.80 5.98
N LEU A 106 -3.35 -3.13 5.13
CA LEU A 106 -2.40 -3.82 4.25
C LEU A 106 -1.35 -4.57 5.05
N PHE A 107 -0.85 -3.98 6.13
CA PHE A 107 0.15 -4.57 7.01
C PHE A 107 -0.35 -5.82 7.71
N LEU A 108 -1.57 -5.80 8.23
CA LEU A 108 -2.18 -6.96 8.88
C LEU A 108 -2.31 -8.18 7.98
N ARG A 109 -2.38 -7.99 6.66
CA ARG A 109 -2.47 -9.08 5.69
C ARG A 109 -1.19 -9.91 5.53
N ARG A 110 -0.06 -9.50 6.14
CA ARG A 110 1.24 -10.20 6.09
C ARG A 110 1.60 -10.65 4.66
N CYS A 111 1.50 -9.74 3.71
CA CYS A 111 1.79 -10.00 2.31
C CYS A 111 3.29 -10.21 2.10
N ASN A 112 3.66 -11.09 1.17
CA ASN A 112 5.05 -11.28 0.75
C ASN A 112 5.37 -10.63 -0.60
N PHE A 113 4.36 -10.03 -1.25
CA PHE A 113 4.50 -9.17 -2.41
C PHE A 113 3.63 -7.93 -2.22
N LEU A 114 4.25 -6.77 -2.13
CA LEU A 114 3.60 -5.48 -1.98
C LEU A 114 3.62 -4.71 -3.31
N VAL A 115 2.47 -4.24 -3.71
CA VAL A 115 2.30 -3.36 -4.87
C VAL A 115 1.73 -2.05 -4.34
N LEU A 116 2.52 -0.98 -4.39
CA LEU A 116 2.19 0.31 -3.79
C LEU A 116 2.11 1.40 -4.87
N ASP A 117 0.96 2.07 -4.96
CA ASP A 117 0.71 3.18 -5.88
C ASP A 117 0.59 4.47 -5.09
N GLU A 118 1.63 5.31 -5.12
CA GLU A 118 1.77 6.57 -4.39
C GLU A 118 1.56 6.42 -2.88
N PRO A 119 2.32 5.56 -2.19
CA PRO A 119 2.08 5.24 -0.79
C PRO A 119 2.39 6.41 0.17
N THR A 120 3.21 7.37 -0.25
CA THR A 120 3.60 8.54 0.56
C THR A 120 2.57 9.68 0.51
N ASN A 121 1.65 9.64 -0.46
CA ASN A 121 0.63 10.67 -0.59
C ASN A 121 -0.26 10.74 0.67
N HIS A 122 -0.46 11.95 1.16
CA HIS A 122 -1.27 12.26 2.35
C HIS A 122 -0.72 11.73 3.68
N LEU A 123 0.53 11.25 3.71
CA LEU A 123 1.23 10.90 4.94
C LEU A 123 2.04 12.10 5.45
N ASP A 124 2.18 12.20 6.76
CA ASP A 124 3.09 13.13 7.40
C ASP A 124 4.54 12.58 7.41
N LEU A 125 5.50 13.46 7.58
CA LEU A 125 6.92 13.09 7.51
C LEU A 125 7.30 11.95 8.47
N PRO A 126 6.89 11.94 9.76
CA PRO A 126 7.22 10.83 10.66
C PRO A 126 6.72 9.46 10.17
N LEU A 127 5.55 9.42 9.52
CA LEU A 127 5.01 8.17 8.99
C LEU A 127 5.70 7.76 7.69
N ILE A 128 6.12 8.71 6.86
CA ILE A 128 6.94 8.43 5.66
C ILE A 128 8.28 7.81 6.10
N GLU A 129 8.99 8.39 7.08
CA GLU A 129 10.24 7.87 7.62
C GLU A 129 10.05 6.46 8.21
N TRP A 130 8.97 6.25 8.96
CA TRP A 130 8.66 4.93 9.49
C TRP A 130 8.38 3.90 8.37
N LEU A 131 7.60 4.28 7.35
CA LEU A 131 7.29 3.41 6.21
C LEU A 131 8.55 3.04 5.43
N GLU A 132 9.46 4.01 5.23
CA GLU A 132 10.76 3.82 4.61
C GLU A 132 11.59 2.78 5.38
N ASP A 133 11.75 2.97 6.70
CA ASP A 133 12.49 2.06 7.57
C ASP A 133 11.87 0.65 7.55
N TYR A 134 10.55 0.54 7.60
CA TYR A 134 9.86 -0.74 7.51
C TYR A 134 10.09 -1.44 6.17
N LEU A 135 9.90 -0.75 5.04
CA LEU A 135 10.05 -1.34 3.70
C LEU A 135 11.51 -1.73 3.43
N THR A 136 12.47 -0.97 3.94
CA THR A 136 13.91 -1.26 3.81
C THR A 136 14.31 -2.53 4.55
N ARG A 137 13.70 -2.80 5.70
CA ARG A 137 13.96 -4.02 6.49
C ARG A 137 13.10 -5.21 6.07
N SER A 138 12.03 -4.96 5.31
CA SER A 138 11.11 -6.02 4.87
C SER A 138 11.79 -6.98 3.90
N THR A 139 11.50 -8.26 4.04
CA THR A 139 11.88 -9.31 3.09
C THR A 139 10.86 -9.49 1.97
N ALA A 140 9.76 -8.75 2.00
CA ALA A 140 8.75 -8.80 0.96
C ALA A 140 9.28 -8.27 -0.38
N THR A 141 8.84 -8.87 -1.46
CA THR A 141 9.01 -8.29 -2.80
C THR A 141 8.18 -7.01 -2.87
N LEU A 142 8.75 -5.95 -3.41
CA LEU A 142 8.09 -4.65 -3.54
C LEU A 142 8.12 -4.19 -4.99
N LEU A 143 6.96 -3.74 -5.48
CA LEU A 143 6.82 -2.94 -6.68
C LEU A 143 6.09 -1.66 -6.31
N MET A 144 6.69 -0.51 -6.59
CA MET A 144 6.18 0.78 -6.12
C MET A 144 6.22 1.84 -7.22
N VAL A 145 5.17 2.66 -7.25
CA VAL A 145 5.14 3.93 -7.97
C VAL A 145 5.14 5.05 -6.94
N THR A 146 6.04 6.01 -7.06
CA THR A 146 6.02 7.23 -6.26
C THR A 146 6.70 8.37 -7.01
N HIS A 147 6.27 9.60 -6.72
CA HIS A 147 6.93 10.82 -7.16
C HIS A 147 8.01 11.30 -6.18
N ASP A 148 8.07 10.71 -4.99
CA ASP A 148 9.09 10.98 -4.00
C ASP A 148 10.38 10.23 -4.36
N ARG A 149 11.33 10.96 -4.97
CA ARG A 149 12.59 10.38 -5.41
C ARG A 149 13.47 9.94 -4.23
N TYR A 150 13.45 10.69 -3.13
CA TYR A 150 14.24 10.33 -1.96
C TYR A 150 13.76 9.01 -1.36
N PHE A 151 12.45 8.85 -1.20
CA PHE A 151 11.85 7.61 -0.74
C PHE A 151 12.15 6.43 -1.68
N LEU A 152 12.09 6.67 -2.98
CA LEU A 152 12.37 5.65 -4.00
C LEU A 152 13.82 5.18 -3.95
N ASP A 153 14.79 6.12 -3.87
CA ASP A 153 16.22 5.83 -3.83
C ASP A 153 16.62 5.05 -2.56
N ASN A 154 15.95 5.30 -1.43
CA ASN A 154 16.23 4.61 -0.18
C ASN A 154 15.61 3.21 -0.11
N VAL A 155 14.44 3.01 -0.72
CA VAL A 155 13.67 1.77 -0.58
C VAL A 155 13.94 0.78 -1.72
N CYS A 156 14.11 1.26 -2.96
CA CYS A 156 14.24 0.42 -4.14
C CYS A 156 15.68 0.07 -4.48
N ASN A 157 15.89 -1.11 -5.06
CA ASN A 157 17.19 -1.60 -5.52
C ASN A 157 17.31 -1.55 -7.02
N GLU A 158 16.21 -1.36 -7.72
CA GLU A 158 16.08 -1.39 -9.17
C GLU A 158 15.01 -0.39 -9.58
N ILE A 159 15.23 0.28 -10.69
CA ILE A 159 14.29 1.22 -11.28
C ILE A 159 13.87 0.70 -12.65
N ILE A 160 12.58 0.66 -12.88
CA ILE A 160 11.99 0.38 -14.19
C ILE A 160 11.30 1.65 -14.66
N GLU A 161 11.69 2.13 -15.83
CA GLU A 161 11.08 3.30 -16.46
C GLU A 161 10.15 2.87 -17.58
N ILE A 162 8.94 3.45 -17.59
CA ILE A 162 8.01 3.33 -18.70
C ILE A 162 8.03 4.67 -19.46
N ASP A 163 8.54 4.64 -20.68
CA ASP A 163 8.56 5.80 -21.57
C ASP A 163 8.23 5.37 -23.00
N ASP A 164 7.37 6.14 -23.68
CA ASP A 164 6.93 5.94 -25.07
C ASP A 164 6.66 4.46 -25.43
N GLN A 165 5.82 3.78 -24.62
CA GLN A 165 5.44 2.36 -24.78
C GLN A 165 6.61 1.37 -24.68
N SER A 166 7.77 1.81 -24.24
CA SER A 166 8.96 1.01 -23.99
C SER A 166 9.24 0.92 -22.48
N VAL A 167 9.98 -0.11 -22.11
CA VAL A 167 10.35 -0.37 -20.71
C VAL A 167 11.87 -0.44 -20.63
N TYR A 168 12.46 0.35 -19.73
CA TYR A 168 13.90 0.40 -19.47
C TYR A 168 14.16 -0.01 -18.02
N SER A 169 15.26 -0.75 -17.77
CA SER A 169 15.67 -1.14 -16.42
C SER A 169 17.04 -0.55 -16.12
N TYR A 170 17.20 -0.01 -14.91
CA TYR A 170 18.43 0.64 -14.41
C TYR A 170 18.85 0.05 -13.07
#